data_13a1dbb4dc132683ca903a2d45064f3a
#
_entry.id   13a1dbb4dc132683ca903a2d45064f3a
#
_cell.length_a   1.000
_cell.length_b   1.000
_cell.length_c   1.000
_cell.angle_alpha   90.00
_cell.angle_beta   90.00
_cell.angle_gamma   90.00
#
_symmetry.space_group_name_H-M   'P 1'
#
loop_
_entity.id
_entity.type
_entity.pdbx_description
1 polymer ?
#
loop_
_entity_poly.entity_id
_entity_poly.type
_entity_poly.pdbx_seq_one_letter_code
_entity_poly.pdbx_strand_id
1 'polypeptide(L)'
;MGDLCIKLFHKNSIGTIIKHIPGHGLARVDSHNFTPMIKKSAKYLNKNDFYPFKNKKSFFAMTGHVVYEKLDKTNTVTHSKKIINYIRKVIGFKNILISDDLSMKSLKENIKTNTVKCFKAGCNLALHCNGNFKEMEIVANNSPLISSFITKKTSQFYKILS
;
A
#
# COMPACT_ATOMS: atom_id res chain seq x y z
N MET A 1 -0.52 5.75 -20.14
CA MET A 1 -1.61 6.52 -19.50
C MET A 1 -1.23 6.93 -18.06
N GLY A 2 -1.02 6.02 -17.09
CA GLY A 2 -0.77 6.38 -15.68
C GLY A 2 0.38 7.37 -15.45
N ASP A 3 1.53 7.24 -16.14
CA ASP A 3 2.63 8.19 -15.99
C ASP A 3 2.29 9.59 -16.51
N LEU A 4 1.44 9.69 -17.55
CA LEU A 4 0.94 10.97 -18.02
C LEU A 4 0.04 11.63 -16.98
N CYS A 5 -0.89 10.88 -16.37
CA CYS A 5 -1.72 11.39 -15.30
C CYS A 5 -0.87 11.91 -14.13
N ILE A 6 0.10 11.11 -13.64
CA ILE A 6 1.01 11.52 -12.56
C ILE A 6 1.72 12.85 -12.91
N LYS A 7 2.27 12.97 -14.13
CA LYS A 7 2.95 14.18 -14.58
C LYS A 7 2.03 15.41 -14.62
N LEU A 8 0.81 15.24 -15.14
CA LEU A 8 -0.16 16.33 -15.24
C LEU A 8 -0.61 16.83 -13.87
N PHE A 9 -0.89 15.92 -12.94
CA PHE A 9 -1.23 16.28 -11.57
C PHE A 9 -0.08 17.02 -10.88
N HIS A 10 1.15 16.47 -10.96
CA HIS A 10 2.33 17.11 -10.35
C HIS A 10 2.62 18.49 -10.97
N LYS A 11 2.42 18.66 -12.29
CA LYS A 11 2.58 19.98 -12.95
C LYS A 11 1.59 21.03 -12.41
N ASN A 12 0.45 20.60 -11.90
CA ASN A 12 -0.57 21.46 -11.31
C ASN A 12 -0.52 21.45 -9.76
N SER A 13 0.62 21.15 -9.17
CA SER A 13 0.83 21.11 -7.71
C SER A 13 -0.12 20.16 -6.97
N ILE A 14 -0.55 19.07 -7.61
CA ILE A 14 -1.44 18.06 -7.03
C ILE A 14 -0.65 16.77 -6.81
N GLY A 15 -0.60 16.31 -5.56
CA GLY A 15 0.01 15.03 -5.20
C GLY A 15 -0.80 13.84 -5.72
N THR A 16 -0.09 12.73 -6.02
CA THR A 16 -0.72 11.50 -6.51
C THR A 16 -0.40 10.32 -5.64
N ILE A 17 -1.37 9.41 -5.51
CA ILE A 17 -1.20 8.07 -4.95
C ILE A 17 -1.61 7.03 -5.98
N ILE A 18 -0.75 6.05 -6.24
CA ILE A 18 -1.10 4.91 -7.09
C ILE A 18 -1.65 3.77 -6.25
N LYS A 19 -2.74 3.15 -6.70
CA LYS A 19 -3.41 2.08 -5.94
C LYS A 19 -4.08 1.03 -6.82
N HIS A 20 -4.17 -0.18 -6.35
CA HIS A 20 -3.56 -0.73 -5.12
C HIS A 20 -2.35 -1.58 -5.49
N ILE A 21 -1.15 -1.14 -5.05
CA ILE A 21 0.10 -1.83 -5.39
C ILE A 21 0.21 -3.17 -4.62
N PRO A 22 0.68 -4.26 -5.25
CA PRO A 22 1.28 -4.38 -6.59
C PRO A 22 0.27 -4.61 -7.72
N GLY A 23 -1.02 -4.72 -7.44
CA GLY A 23 -2.14 -4.96 -8.34
C GLY A 23 -3.39 -5.33 -7.54
N HIS A 24 -4.57 -5.27 -8.17
CA HIS A 24 -5.85 -5.64 -7.56
C HIS A 24 -6.88 -6.12 -8.61
N GLY A 25 -6.53 -5.98 -9.90
CA GLY A 25 -7.47 -6.19 -11.01
C GLY A 25 -7.97 -7.62 -11.19
N LEU A 26 -7.33 -8.60 -10.54
CA LEU A 26 -7.73 -10.00 -10.56
C LEU A 26 -8.59 -10.42 -9.35
N ALA A 27 -8.89 -9.51 -8.43
CA ALA A 27 -9.79 -9.76 -7.32
C ALA A 27 -11.22 -10.00 -7.84
N ARG A 28 -11.88 -11.03 -7.29
CA ARG A 28 -13.26 -11.41 -7.67
C ARG A 28 -14.28 -11.05 -6.61
N VAL A 29 -13.83 -10.51 -5.48
CA VAL A 29 -14.67 -10.06 -4.36
C VAL A 29 -14.21 -8.68 -3.92
N ASP A 30 -15.13 -7.93 -3.33
CA ASP A 30 -14.84 -6.60 -2.78
C ASP A 30 -13.99 -6.72 -1.51
N SER A 31 -12.83 -6.07 -1.51
CA SER A 31 -11.90 -6.06 -0.38
C SER A 31 -12.40 -5.27 0.83
N HIS A 32 -13.47 -4.48 0.72
CA HIS A 32 -14.10 -3.87 1.89
C HIS A 32 -14.75 -4.91 2.81
N ASN A 33 -15.28 -5.99 2.26
CA ASN A 33 -16.03 -7.01 3.01
C ASN A 33 -15.32 -8.35 3.13
N PHE A 34 -14.53 -8.73 2.13
CA PHE A 34 -13.88 -10.04 2.05
C PHE A 34 -12.41 -9.92 1.70
N THR A 35 -11.61 -10.90 2.07
CA THR A 35 -10.19 -10.95 1.67
C THR A 35 -10.07 -11.63 0.31
N PRO A 36 -9.78 -10.89 -0.78
CA PRO A 36 -9.58 -11.50 -2.09
C PRO A 36 -8.35 -12.40 -2.09
N MET A 37 -8.46 -13.59 -2.71
CA MET A 37 -7.35 -14.52 -2.87
C MET A 37 -7.06 -14.76 -4.35
N ILE A 38 -5.84 -14.46 -4.80
CA ILE A 38 -5.41 -14.58 -6.19
C ILE A 38 -4.41 -15.73 -6.30
N LYS A 39 -4.74 -16.75 -7.11
CA LYS A 39 -3.97 -18.01 -7.25
C LYS A 39 -3.01 -18.02 -8.45
N LYS A 40 -2.81 -16.89 -9.12
CA LYS A 40 -1.93 -16.81 -10.30
C LYS A 40 -0.45 -16.86 -9.93
N SER A 41 0.39 -17.38 -10.85
CA SER A 41 1.84 -17.44 -10.66
C SER A 41 2.48 -16.06 -10.67
N ALA A 42 3.64 -15.89 -10.03
CA ALA A 42 4.41 -14.65 -10.04
C ALA A 42 4.73 -14.17 -11.47
N LYS A 43 5.04 -15.11 -12.39
CA LYS A 43 5.31 -14.82 -13.81
C LYS A 43 4.08 -14.17 -14.48
N TYR A 44 2.89 -14.74 -14.26
CA TYR A 44 1.64 -14.20 -14.79
C TYR A 44 1.34 -12.82 -14.21
N LEU A 45 1.44 -12.67 -12.88
CA LEU A 45 1.19 -11.41 -12.18
C LEU A 45 2.11 -10.29 -12.68
N ASN A 46 3.40 -10.57 -12.85
CA ASN A 46 4.37 -9.59 -13.37
C ASN A 46 4.08 -9.11 -14.78
N LYS A 47 3.53 -9.98 -15.63
CA LYS A 47 3.21 -9.65 -17.03
C LYS A 47 1.90 -8.85 -17.14
N ASN A 48 0.98 -9.03 -16.19
CA ASN A 48 -0.38 -8.48 -16.27
C ASN A 48 -0.67 -7.49 -15.13
N ASP A 49 -1.04 -7.99 -13.95
CA ASP A 49 -1.62 -7.23 -12.85
C ASP A 49 -0.59 -6.26 -12.19
N PHE A 50 0.69 -6.67 -12.12
CA PHE A 50 1.76 -5.88 -11.53
C PHE A 50 2.46 -4.93 -12.52
N TYR A 51 2.35 -5.22 -13.81
CA TYR A 51 3.02 -4.44 -14.85
C TYR A 51 2.69 -2.94 -14.80
N PRO A 52 1.43 -2.52 -14.61
CA PRO A 52 1.09 -1.09 -14.52
C PRO A 52 1.77 -0.33 -13.39
N PHE A 53 2.24 -1.03 -12.36
CA PHE A 53 2.88 -0.42 -11.18
C PHE A 53 4.41 -0.35 -11.26
N LYS A 54 5.03 -1.01 -12.26
CA LYS A 54 6.49 -1.06 -12.38
C LYS A 54 7.09 0.33 -12.58
N ASN A 55 8.10 0.63 -11.75
CA ASN A 55 8.94 1.84 -11.83
C ASN A 55 8.16 3.16 -11.86
N LYS A 56 6.98 3.21 -11.25
CA LYS A 56 6.18 4.44 -11.19
C LYS A 56 6.82 5.49 -10.27
N LYS A 57 6.71 6.76 -10.67
CA LYS A 57 7.31 7.92 -9.98
C LYS A 57 6.32 8.66 -9.07
N SER A 58 5.18 8.08 -8.73
CA SER A 58 4.30 8.65 -7.70
C SER A 58 5.03 8.71 -6.35
N PHE A 59 4.76 9.75 -5.55
CA PHE A 59 5.32 9.87 -4.19
C PHE A 59 4.72 8.86 -3.23
N PHE A 60 3.48 8.47 -3.46
CA PHE A 60 2.77 7.54 -2.62
C PHE A 60 2.25 6.36 -3.44
N ALA A 61 2.23 5.20 -2.81
CA ALA A 61 1.48 4.04 -3.29
C ALA A 61 0.73 3.41 -2.12
N MET A 62 -0.51 3.00 -2.37
CA MET A 62 -1.34 2.33 -1.39
C MET A 62 -1.34 0.83 -1.64
N THR A 63 -1.13 0.02 -0.58
CA THR A 63 -1.26 -1.44 -0.66
C THR A 63 -2.73 -1.85 -0.68
N GLY A 64 -3.04 -3.02 -1.22
CA GLY A 64 -4.38 -3.60 -1.12
C GLY A 64 -4.44 -4.76 -0.10
N HIS A 65 -5.62 -5.03 0.46
CA HIS A 65 -5.83 -6.17 1.35
C HIS A 65 -6.13 -7.46 0.56
N VAL A 66 -5.19 -7.83 -0.32
CA VAL A 66 -5.27 -8.98 -1.22
C VAL A 66 -4.23 -10.01 -0.84
N VAL A 67 -4.58 -11.29 -0.89
CA VAL A 67 -3.66 -12.42 -0.72
C VAL A 67 -3.24 -12.94 -2.10
N TYR A 68 -1.95 -12.94 -2.38
CA TYR A 68 -1.36 -13.59 -3.56
C TYR A 68 -0.79 -14.95 -3.15
N GLU A 69 -1.60 -16.00 -3.23
CA GLU A 69 -1.32 -17.33 -2.69
C GLU A 69 0.06 -17.89 -3.09
N LYS A 70 0.50 -17.66 -4.32
CA LYS A 70 1.81 -18.13 -4.80
C LYS A 70 3.01 -17.30 -4.35
N LEU A 71 2.76 -16.13 -3.73
CA LEU A 71 3.81 -15.28 -3.16
C LEU A 71 3.81 -15.36 -1.62
N ASP A 72 2.64 -15.18 -1.00
CA ASP A 72 2.41 -15.35 0.42
C ASP A 72 0.99 -15.88 0.62
N LYS A 73 0.88 -17.12 1.10
CA LYS A 73 -0.39 -17.84 1.20
C LYS A 73 -1.28 -17.31 2.34
N THR A 74 -0.68 -16.70 3.35
CA THR A 74 -1.35 -16.41 4.63
C THR A 74 -1.63 -14.94 4.85
N ASN A 75 -0.77 -14.06 4.34
CA ASN A 75 -0.86 -12.62 4.62
C ASN A 75 -1.36 -11.84 3.40
N THR A 76 -2.20 -10.84 3.66
CA THR A 76 -2.52 -9.81 2.67
C THR A 76 -1.25 -9.02 2.32
N VAL A 77 -1.24 -8.32 1.18
CA VAL A 77 -0.11 -7.46 0.78
C VAL A 77 0.30 -6.54 1.92
N THR A 78 -0.66 -5.89 2.58
CA THR A 78 -0.43 -4.95 3.69
C THR A 78 0.34 -5.59 4.87
N HIS A 79 0.14 -6.87 5.13
CA HIS A 79 0.76 -7.60 6.25
C HIS A 79 1.93 -8.50 5.83
N SER A 80 2.25 -8.58 4.53
CA SER A 80 3.27 -9.47 3.99
C SER A 80 4.61 -8.77 3.78
N LYS A 81 5.56 -8.96 4.70
CA LYS A 81 6.95 -8.51 4.51
C LYS A 81 7.55 -9.03 3.19
N LYS A 82 7.17 -10.26 2.79
CA LYS A 82 7.63 -10.88 1.54
C LYS A 82 7.14 -10.10 0.32
N ILE A 83 5.86 -9.73 0.29
CA ILE A 83 5.28 -8.98 -0.84
C ILE A 83 5.73 -7.52 -0.81
N ILE A 84 5.85 -6.88 0.36
CA ILE A 84 6.40 -5.53 0.46
C ILE A 84 7.84 -5.49 -0.09
N ASN A 85 8.68 -6.47 0.26
CA ASN A 85 10.01 -6.60 -0.32
C ASN A 85 9.97 -6.80 -1.84
N TYR A 86 9.00 -7.55 -2.34
CA TYR A 86 8.78 -7.73 -3.78
C TYR A 86 8.42 -6.40 -4.46
N ILE A 87 7.53 -5.61 -3.85
CA ILE A 87 7.19 -4.26 -4.32
C ILE A 87 8.45 -3.39 -4.39
N ARG A 88 9.32 -3.45 -3.37
CA ARG A 88 10.56 -2.66 -3.32
C ARG A 88 11.60 -3.09 -4.36
N LYS A 89 11.80 -4.40 -4.50
CA LYS A 89 12.91 -4.96 -5.30
C LYS A 89 12.53 -5.26 -6.75
N VAL A 90 11.33 -5.79 -6.99
CA VAL A 90 10.91 -6.27 -8.32
C VAL A 90 10.00 -5.29 -9.05
N ILE A 91 9.01 -4.72 -8.34
CA ILE A 91 8.17 -3.65 -8.90
C ILE A 91 8.95 -2.34 -8.99
N GLY A 92 9.93 -2.14 -8.12
CA GLY A 92 10.82 -0.99 -8.13
C GLY A 92 10.25 0.27 -7.49
N PHE A 93 9.20 0.17 -6.67
CA PHE A 93 8.64 1.33 -5.98
C PHE A 93 9.51 1.75 -4.78
N LYS A 94 10.08 2.97 -4.81
CA LYS A 94 11.07 3.47 -3.85
C LYS A 94 10.55 4.59 -2.93
N ASN A 95 9.29 4.97 -3.04
CA ASN A 95 8.70 6.07 -2.28
C ASN A 95 7.80 5.55 -1.13
N ILE A 96 6.94 6.39 -0.57
CA ILE A 96 6.16 6.09 0.62
C ILE A 96 5.06 5.06 0.29
N LEU A 97 5.07 3.94 1.01
CA LEU A 97 3.98 2.97 1.00
C LEU A 97 3.01 3.27 2.14
N ILE A 98 1.74 3.42 1.81
CA ILE A 98 0.63 3.59 2.75
C ILE A 98 -0.18 2.28 2.74
N SER A 99 -0.69 1.84 3.89
CA SER A 99 -1.70 0.78 3.89
C SER A 99 -2.99 1.24 3.23
N ASP A 100 -3.82 0.33 2.76
CA ASP A 100 -5.25 0.59 2.67
C ASP A 100 -5.85 0.70 4.08
N ASP A 101 -7.12 1.10 4.20
CA ASP A 101 -7.77 1.31 5.49
C ASP A 101 -7.71 0.06 6.38
N LEU A 102 -7.03 0.20 7.52
CA LEU A 102 -6.83 -0.90 8.47
C LEU A 102 -8.11 -1.34 9.17
N SER A 103 -9.19 -0.58 9.07
CA SER A 103 -10.51 -0.92 9.62
C SER A 103 -11.37 -1.79 8.69
N MET A 104 -10.91 -2.06 7.46
CA MET A 104 -11.64 -2.90 6.50
C MET A 104 -11.78 -4.34 6.99
N LYS A 105 -12.96 -4.94 6.76
CA LYS A 105 -13.28 -6.32 7.17
C LYS A 105 -12.46 -7.41 6.49
N SER A 106 -11.74 -7.08 5.42
CA SER A 106 -10.77 -7.97 4.78
C SER A 106 -9.55 -8.29 5.66
N LEU A 107 -9.28 -7.46 6.68
CA LEU A 107 -8.31 -7.77 7.74
C LEU A 107 -9.05 -8.37 8.93
N LYS A 108 -8.70 -9.60 9.29
CA LYS A 108 -9.43 -10.40 10.29
C LYS A 108 -8.99 -10.14 11.74
N GLU A 109 -7.88 -9.44 11.92
CA GLU A 109 -7.33 -9.15 13.24
C GLU A 109 -7.94 -7.87 13.82
N ASN A 110 -7.75 -7.63 15.12
CA ASN A 110 -8.10 -6.36 15.73
C ASN A 110 -7.20 -5.22 15.22
N ILE A 111 -7.65 -3.97 15.36
CA ILE A 111 -6.98 -2.79 14.82
C ILE A 111 -5.54 -2.62 15.33
N LYS A 112 -5.25 -2.97 16.59
CA LYS A 112 -3.89 -2.96 17.16
C LYS A 112 -2.97 -3.91 16.40
N THR A 113 -3.42 -5.15 16.24
CA THR A 113 -2.65 -6.19 15.53
C THR A 113 -2.44 -5.84 14.07
N ASN A 114 -3.48 -5.32 13.39
CA ASN A 114 -3.40 -4.86 12.01
C ASN A 114 -2.36 -3.74 11.86
N THR A 115 -2.34 -2.76 12.77
CA THR A 115 -1.37 -1.66 12.76
C THR A 115 0.06 -2.17 12.93
N VAL A 116 0.30 -3.01 13.94
CA VAL A 116 1.64 -3.56 14.20
C VAL A 116 2.13 -4.42 13.02
N LYS A 117 1.26 -5.29 12.46
CA LYS A 117 1.61 -6.13 11.30
C LYS A 117 1.92 -5.28 10.06
N CYS A 118 1.16 -4.23 9.81
CA CYS A 118 1.36 -3.30 8.70
C CYS A 118 2.78 -2.69 8.72
N PHE A 119 3.19 -2.13 9.84
CA PHE A 119 4.53 -1.55 9.98
C PHE A 119 5.64 -2.61 9.96
N LYS A 120 5.45 -3.74 10.63
CA LYS A 120 6.40 -4.87 10.58
C LYS A 120 6.59 -5.44 9.17
N ALA A 121 5.55 -5.39 8.34
CA ALA A 121 5.65 -5.77 6.92
C ALA A 121 6.48 -4.79 6.09
N GLY A 122 6.53 -3.50 6.49
CA GLY A 122 7.33 -2.47 5.82
C GLY A 122 6.52 -1.36 5.14
N CYS A 123 5.23 -1.21 5.45
CA CYS A 123 4.49 0.01 5.15
C CYS A 123 5.11 1.19 5.94
N ASN A 124 5.09 2.37 5.35
CA ASN A 124 5.62 3.58 5.96
C ASN A 124 4.57 4.36 6.74
N LEU A 125 3.31 4.29 6.29
CA LEU A 125 2.16 4.94 6.90
C LEU A 125 1.01 3.94 7.01
N ALA A 126 0.22 4.07 8.08
CA ALA A 126 -1.05 3.36 8.28
C ALA A 126 -2.21 4.32 7.98
N LEU A 127 -3.23 3.81 7.29
CA LEU A 127 -4.46 4.54 7.02
C LEU A 127 -5.59 3.96 7.87
N HIS A 128 -6.39 4.85 8.47
CA HIS A 128 -7.61 4.50 9.21
C HIS A 128 -8.71 5.50 8.85
N CYS A 129 -9.87 5.04 8.37
CA CYS A 129 -10.85 5.89 7.72
C CYS A 129 -12.25 5.91 8.37
N ASN A 130 -12.53 5.05 9.36
CA ASN A 130 -13.90 4.93 9.89
C ASN A 130 -14.30 6.01 10.90
N GLY A 131 -13.37 6.88 11.32
CA GLY A 131 -13.64 7.97 12.26
C GLY A 131 -13.84 7.55 13.73
N ASN A 132 -13.66 6.28 14.07
CA ASN A 132 -13.76 5.81 15.46
C ASN A 132 -12.56 6.30 16.27
N PHE A 133 -12.80 7.23 17.20
CA PHE A 133 -11.75 7.87 17.98
C PHE A 133 -10.89 6.87 18.79
N LYS A 134 -11.52 5.87 19.42
CA LYS A 134 -10.80 4.84 20.19
C LYS A 134 -9.86 4.03 19.31
N GLU A 135 -10.28 3.69 18.10
CA GLU A 135 -9.41 3.02 17.14
C GLU A 135 -8.28 3.93 16.65
N MET A 136 -8.56 5.21 16.41
CA MET A 136 -7.54 6.19 16.03
C MET A 136 -6.44 6.29 17.09
N GLU A 137 -6.79 6.33 18.38
CA GLU A 137 -5.83 6.30 19.49
C GLU A 137 -5.01 5.00 19.49
N ILE A 138 -5.65 3.86 19.25
CA ILE A 138 -4.94 2.57 19.17
C ILE A 138 -3.94 2.58 18.01
N VAL A 139 -4.34 3.07 16.84
CA VAL A 139 -3.45 3.18 15.67
C VAL A 139 -2.27 4.10 15.99
N ALA A 140 -2.53 5.29 16.53
CA ALA A 140 -1.48 6.24 16.91
C ALA A 140 -0.48 5.66 17.91
N ASN A 141 -0.97 5.05 18.99
CA ASN A 141 -0.14 4.48 20.06
C ASN A 141 0.66 3.24 19.63
N ASN A 142 0.30 2.60 18.50
CA ASN A 142 1.01 1.44 17.96
C ASN A 142 1.76 1.76 16.65
N SER A 143 1.81 3.02 16.26
CA SER A 143 2.62 3.50 15.14
C SER A 143 4.03 3.83 15.58
N PRO A 144 5.08 3.52 14.77
CA PRO A 144 6.44 3.91 15.09
C PRO A 144 6.64 5.43 14.93
N LEU A 145 7.67 5.95 15.57
CA LEU A 145 8.11 7.33 15.34
C LEU A 145 8.48 7.54 13.86
N ILE A 146 8.28 8.78 13.39
CA ILE A 146 8.61 9.17 12.02
C ILE A 146 10.10 8.91 11.73
N SER A 147 10.38 8.20 10.64
CA SER A 147 11.74 7.89 10.22
C SER A 147 12.31 9.00 9.33
N SER A 148 13.66 9.11 9.30
CA SER A 148 14.38 10.01 8.39
C SER A 148 13.99 9.78 6.90
N PHE A 149 13.68 8.55 6.53
CA PHE A 149 13.17 8.24 5.20
C PHE A 149 11.85 8.96 4.91
N ILE A 150 10.89 8.90 5.83
CA ILE A 150 9.57 9.55 5.67
C ILE A 150 9.77 11.06 5.62
N THR A 151 10.53 11.65 6.55
CA THR A 151 10.83 13.10 6.58
C THR A 151 11.44 13.57 5.26
N LYS A 152 12.44 12.84 4.75
CA LYS A 152 13.08 13.18 3.47
C LYS A 152 12.08 13.11 2.29
N LYS A 153 11.23 12.08 2.26
CA LYS A 153 10.28 11.90 1.16
C LYS A 153 9.14 12.91 1.19
N THR A 154 8.63 13.24 2.36
CA THR A 154 7.62 14.30 2.50
C THR A 154 8.17 15.68 2.16
N SER A 155 9.40 16.00 2.56
CA SER A 155 10.07 17.24 2.13
C SER A 155 10.25 17.33 0.61
N GLN A 156 10.54 16.22 -0.06
CA GLN A 156 10.60 16.17 -1.52
C GLN A 156 9.22 16.34 -2.15
N PHE A 157 8.17 15.83 -1.52
CA PHE A 157 6.80 15.97 -1.97
C PHE A 157 6.31 17.41 -1.86
N TYR A 158 6.57 18.12 -0.75
CA TYR A 158 6.22 19.53 -0.59
C TYR A 158 6.78 20.43 -1.70
N LYS A 159 7.96 20.14 -2.23
CA LYS A 159 8.54 20.87 -3.36
C LYS A 159 7.76 20.77 -4.68
N ILE A 160 6.81 19.83 -4.77
CA ILE A 160 5.92 19.73 -5.94
C ILE A 160 4.66 20.56 -5.73
N LEU A 161 4.27 20.77 -4.46
CA LEU A 161 3.07 21.52 -4.11
C LEU A 161 3.32 23.04 -4.07
N SER A 162 4.59 23.45 -3.99
CA SER A 162 5.05 24.84 -4.06
C SER A 162 5.34 25.25 -5.51
#